data_826c03ca5f7c574a1e5a072063a20089
#
_entry.id   826c03ca5f7c574a1e5a072063a20089
#
_cell.length_a   1.000
_cell.length_b   1.000
_cell.length_c   1.000
_cell.angle_alpha   90.00
_cell.angle_beta   90.00
_cell.angle_gamma   90.00
#
_symmetry.space_group_name_H-M   'P 1'
#
loop_
_entity.id
_entity.type
_entity.pdbx_description
1 polymer ?
#
loop_
_entity_poly.entity_id
_entity_poly.type
_entity_poly.pdbx_seq_one_letter_code
_entity_poly.pdbx_strand_id
1 'polypeptide(L)'
;CGCSPWRAQVRQTIAQGTPRLRQVAALDAVMEHMLAPREQRLWALLPAHLERRLAHRHRQHQHRLTAQGLTDEPARWRQAGGWLWAFERDMQALLTAELQTRMEPITGLLEAAQNDTTGQQE
;
A
#
# COMPACT_ATOMS: atom_id res chain seq x y z
N CYS A 1 12.66 2.55 10.64
CA CYS A 1 12.46 3.93 10.16
C CYS A 1 11.45 3.97 9.04
N GLY A 2 10.23 4.37 9.34
CA GLY A 2 9.12 4.39 8.38
C GLY A 2 9.08 5.59 7.45
N CYS A 3 10.07 6.46 7.45
CA CYS A 3 10.11 7.61 6.55
C CYS A 3 10.52 7.17 5.16
N SER A 4 9.59 7.24 4.21
CA SER A 4 9.94 7.07 2.81
C SER A 4 10.93 8.16 2.40
N PRO A 5 12.15 7.81 1.94
CA PRO A 5 13.13 8.81 1.51
C PRO A 5 12.60 9.67 0.35
N TRP A 6 11.72 9.14 -0.47
CA TRP A 6 11.05 9.86 -1.55
C TRP A 6 10.15 10.98 -1.05
N ARG A 7 9.33 10.67 -0.03
CA ARG A 7 8.45 11.66 0.60
C ARG A 7 9.25 12.81 1.20
N ALA A 8 10.33 12.50 1.92
CA ALA A 8 11.21 13.50 2.49
C ALA A 8 11.87 14.38 1.42
N GLN A 9 12.34 13.81 0.33
CA GLN A 9 12.92 14.56 -0.80
C GLN A 9 11.92 15.50 -1.45
N VAL A 10 10.72 15.03 -1.76
CA VAL A 10 9.66 15.84 -2.35
C VAL A 10 9.31 16.98 -1.40
N ARG A 11 9.15 16.71 -0.12
CA ARG A 11 8.87 17.71 0.91
C ARG A 11 9.96 18.78 0.99
N GLN A 12 11.23 18.39 0.98
CA GLN A 12 12.36 19.32 1.00
C GLN A 12 12.37 20.23 -0.24
N THR A 13 12.11 19.66 -1.40
CA THR A 13 12.03 20.43 -2.65
C THR A 13 10.91 21.46 -2.60
N ILE A 14 9.73 21.07 -2.12
CA ILE A 14 8.57 21.93 -1.99
C ILE A 14 8.80 23.02 -0.94
N ALA A 15 9.51 22.73 0.14
CA ALA A 15 9.84 23.68 1.20
C ALA A 15 10.73 24.84 0.72
N GLN A 16 11.40 24.69 -0.40
CA GLN A 16 12.20 25.77 -1.02
C GLN A 16 11.38 26.72 -1.90
N GLY A 17 10.10 26.44 -2.10
CA GLY A 17 9.19 27.22 -2.91
C GLY A 17 8.58 28.39 -2.17
N THR A 18 7.33 28.71 -2.53
CA THR A 18 6.56 29.80 -1.94
C THR A 18 6.29 29.61 -0.45
N PRO A 19 5.92 30.66 0.32
CA PRO A 19 5.53 30.53 1.72
C PRO A 19 4.38 29.53 1.93
N ARG A 20 3.43 29.46 0.99
CA ARG A 20 2.32 28.49 1.02
C ARG A 20 2.85 27.05 0.92
N LEU A 21 3.77 26.78 0.01
CA LEU A 21 4.38 25.46 -0.14
C LEU A 21 5.21 25.08 1.07
N ARG A 22 5.90 26.01 1.69
CA ARG A 22 6.61 25.77 2.96
C ARG A 22 5.66 25.36 4.09
N GLN A 23 4.49 25.96 4.17
CA GLN A 23 3.46 25.57 5.14
C GLN A 23 2.92 24.17 4.86
N VAL A 24 2.66 23.84 3.61
CA VAL A 24 2.23 22.48 3.20
C VAL A 24 3.28 21.46 3.56
N ALA A 25 4.55 21.73 3.28
CA ALA A 25 5.65 20.83 3.62
C ALA A 25 5.79 20.65 5.14
N ALA A 26 5.65 21.70 5.92
CA ALA A 26 5.69 21.64 7.39
C ALA A 26 4.53 20.82 7.95
N LEU A 27 3.33 20.99 7.41
CA LEU A 27 2.16 20.21 7.81
C LEU A 27 2.34 18.74 7.48
N ASP A 28 2.83 18.42 6.30
CA ASP A 28 3.12 17.03 5.90
C ASP A 28 4.14 16.36 6.83
N ALA A 29 5.19 17.08 7.23
CA ALA A 29 6.19 16.58 8.17
C ALA A 29 5.58 16.23 9.54
N VAL A 30 4.70 17.08 10.04
CA VAL A 30 3.99 16.84 11.31
C VAL A 30 3.08 15.62 11.20
N MET A 31 2.30 15.53 10.13
CA MET A 31 1.40 14.40 9.89
C MET A 31 2.17 13.08 9.77
N GLU A 32 3.27 13.07 9.04
CA GLU A 32 4.13 11.89 8.92
C GLU A 32 4.66 11.45 10.28
N HIS A 33 5.15 12.39 11.09
CA HIS A 33 5.65 12.12 12.43
C HIS A 33 4.57 11.52 13.34
N MET A 34 3.35 12.05 13.27
CA MET A 34 2.22 11.56 14.08
C MET A 34 1.74 10.17 13.65
N LEU A 35 1.75 9.88 12.36
CA LEU A 35 1.19 8.65 11.80
C LEU A 35 2.22 7.51 11.67
N ALA A 36 3.51 7.80 11.64
CA ALA A 36 4.56 6.81 11.45
C ALA A 36 4.49 5.62 12.43
N PRO A 37 4.27 5.79 13.75
CA PRO A 37 4.17 4.66 14.66
C PRO A 37 2.99 3.73 14.36
N ARG A 38 1.86 4.29 13.91
CA ARG A 38 0.68 3.52 13.52
C ARG A 38 0.95 2.73 12.24
N GLU A 39 1.55 3.36 11.25
CA GLU A 39 1.91 2.73 9.99
C GLU A 39 2.87 1.56 10.22
N GLN A 40 3.90 1.74 11.03
CA GLN A 40 4.85 0.69 11.38
C GLN A 40 4.17 -0.51 12.04
N ARG A 41 3.23 -0.28 12.95
CA ARG A 41 2.47 -1.35 13.60
C ARG A 41 1.60 -2.13 12.60
N LEU A 42 0.95 -1.44 11.68
CA LEU A 42 0.14 -2.06 10.63
C LEU A 42 1.00 -2.92 9.69
N TRP A 43 2.18 -2.42 9.31
CA TRP A 43 3.13 -3.18 8.50
C TRP A 43 3.66 -4.43 9.21
N ALA A 44 3.91 -4.35 10.50
CA ALA A 44 4.35 -5.50 11.29
C ALA A 44 3.30 -6.60 11.35
N LEU A 45 2.01 -6.27 11.20
CA LEU A 45 0.90 -7.23 11.19
C LEU A 45 0.69 -7.88 9.82
N LEU A 46 1.22 -7.31 8.75
CA LEU A 46 0.96 -7.77 7.39
C LEU A 46 1.40 -9.21 7.12
N PRO A 47 2.60 -9.68 7.51
CA PRO A 47 2.98 -11.08 7.31
C PRO A 47 2.02 -12.08 7.95
N ALA A 48 1.63 -11.84 9.19
CA ALA A 48 0.68 -12.70 9.91
C ALA A 48 -0.71 -12.70 9.24
N HIS A 49 -1.15 -11.55 8.72
CA HIS A 49 -2.38 -11.45 7.95
C HIS A 49 -2.32 -12.28 6.67
N LEU A 50 -1.23 -12.20 5.93
CA LEU A 50 -1.02 -12.98 4.70
C LEU A 50 -0.95 -14.47 4.98
N GLU A 51 -0.30 -14.89 6.07
CA GLU A 51 -0.26 -16.30 6.49
C GLU A 51 -1.67 -16.82 6.79
N ARG A 52 -2.47 -16.06 7.52
CA ARG A 52 -3.86 -16.44 7.81
C ARG A 52 -4.69 -16.53 6.53
N ARG A 53 -4.50 -15.62 5.61
CA ARG A 53 -5.20 -15.61 4.32
C ARG A 53 -4.81 -16.82 3.48
N LEU A 54 -3.53 -17.16 3.43
CA LEU A 54 -3.02 -18.35 2.74
C LEU A 54 -3.63 -19.63 3.34
N ALA A 55 -3.59 -19.77 4.66
CA ALA A 55 -4.18 -20.91 5.36
C ALA A 55 -5.68 -21.03 5.11
N HIS A 56 -6.40 -19.92 5.09
CA HIS A 56 -7.84 -19.89 4.81
C HIS A 56 -8.13 -20.38 3.39
N ARG A 57 -7.42 -19.89 2.39
CA ARG A 57 -7.57 -20.32 0.99
C ARG A 57 -7.24 -21.80 0.82
N HIS A 58 -6.22 -22.29 1.49
CA HIS A 58 -5.85 -23.71 1.47
C HIS A 58 -6.95 -24.59 2.08
N ARG A 59 -7.49 -24.21 3.22
CA ARG A 59 -8.60 -24.94 3.85
C ARG A 59 -9.85 -24.97 2.97
N GLN A 60 -10.21 -23.86 2.34
CA GLN A 60 -11.34 -23.80 1.40
C GLN A 60 -11.13 -24.76 0.23
N HIS A 61 -9.90 -24.84 -0.30
CA HIS A 61 -9.56 -25.75 -1.36
C HIS A 61 -9.73 -27.22 -0.92
N GLN A 62 -9.22 -27.58 0.27
CA GLN A 62 -9.36 -28.94 0.82
C GLN A 62 -10.83 -29.31 1.06
N HIS A 63 -11.64 -28.38 1.59
CA HIS A 63 -13.08 -28.62 1.75
C HIS A 63 -13.77 -28.87 0.42
N ARG A 64 -13.42 -28.14 -0.61
CA ARG A 64 -13.98 -28.32 -1.95
C ARG A 64 -13.63 -29.70 -2.52
N LEU A 65 -12.37 -30.10 -2.39
CA LEU A 65 -11.93 -31.44 -2.84
C LEU A 65 -12.72 -32.55 -2.14
N THR A 66 -12.86 -32.46 -0.83
CA THR A 66 -13.59 -33.44 -0.03
C THR A 66 -15.06 -33.48 -0.40
N ALA A 67 -15.72 -32.30 -0.54
CA ALA A 67 -17.14 -32.21 -0.88
C ALA A 67 -17.47 -32.74 -2.28
N GLN A 68 -16.56 -32.60 -3.22
CA GLN A 68 -16.74 -33.01 -4.63
C GLN A 68 -16.08 -34.36 -4.94
N GLY A 69 -15.41 -34.99 -3.97
CA GLY A 69 -14.69 -36.25 -4.18
C GLY A 69 -13.56 -36.17 -5.19
N LEU A 70 -12.94 -34.98 -5.32
CA LEU A 70 -11.87 -34.75 -6.28
C LEU A 70 -10.49 -35.06 -5.67
N THR A 71 -9.56 -35.47 -6.52
CA THR A 71 -8.15 -35.62 -6.16
C THR A 71 -7.43 -34.28 -6.30
N ASP A 72 -6.54 -33.97 -5.33
CA ASP A 72 -5.75 -32.76 -5.37
C ASP A 72 -4.67 -32.85 -6.46
N GLU A 73 -4.59 -31.79 -7.27
CA GLU A 73 -3.60 -31.66 -8.35
C GLU A 73 -2.77 -30.39 -8.14
N PRO A 74 -1.61 -30.46 -7.45
CA PRO A 74 -0.78 -29.28 -7.16
C PRO A 74 -0.39 -28.47 -8.38
N ALA A 75 -0.25 -29.09 -9.55
CA ALA A 75 0.06 -28.40 -10.80
C ALA A 75 -1.01 -27.37 -11.21
N ARG A 76 -2.24 -27.51 -10.71
CA ARG A 76 -3.36 -26.60 -11.00
C ARG A 76 -3.52 -25.47 -10.02
N TRP A 77 -2.80 -25.48 -8.91
CA TRP A 77 -2.96 -24.47 -7.84
C TRP A 77 -2.73 -23.04 -8.31
N ARG A 78 -1.78 -22.83 -9.20
CA ARG A 78 -1.41 -21.52 -9.74
C ARG A 78 -2.10 -21.18 -11.06
N GLN A 79 -2.86 -22.11 -11.61
CA GLN A 79 -3.65 -21.86 -12.81
C GLN A 79 -4.89 -21.04 -12.48
N ALA A 80 -5.43 -20.33 -13.47
CA ALA A 80 -6.65 -19.52 -13.30
C ALA A 80 -7.77 -20.34 -12.64
N GLY A 81 -8.32 -19.83 -11.56
CA GLY A 81 -9.31 -20.51 -10.73
C GLY A 81 -8.73 -21.40 -9.61
N GLY A 82 -7.42 -21.64 -9.58
CA GLY A 82 -6.76 -22.36 -8.50
C GLY A 82 -6.70 -21.56 -7.19
N TRP A 83 -6.57 -22.23 -6.06
CA TRP A 83 -6.59 -21.55 -4.75
C TRP A 83 -5.33 -20.71 -4.52
N LEU A 84 -4.17 -21.14 -5.00
CA LEU A 84 -2.93 -20.38 -4.88
C LEU A 84 -2.94 -19.17 -5.81
N TRP A 85 -3.47 -19.31 -7.00
CA TRP A 85 -3.70 -18.18 -7.91
C TRP A 85 -4.62 -17.13 -7.27
N ALA A 86 -5.71 -17.55 -6.62
CA ALA A 86 -6.60 -16.64 -5.91
C ALA A 86 -5.88 -15.94 -4.75
N PHE A 87 -5.03 -16.64 -4.00
CA PHE A 87 -4.21 -16.05 -2.94
C PHE A 87 -3.22 -15.03 -3.50
N GLU A 88 -2.54 -15.34 -4.60
CA GLU A 88 -1.61 -14.41 -5.26
C GLU A 88 -2.31 -13.12 -5.68
N ARG A 89 -3.52 -13.22 -6.18
CA ARG A 89 -4.35 -12.04 -6.52
C ARG A 89 -4.74 -11.24 -5.30
N ASP A 90 -5.14 -11.89 -4.22
CA ASP A 90 -5.44 -11.23 -2.94
C ASP A 90 -4.22 -10.47 -2.42
N MET A 91 -3.05 -11.09 -2.48
CA MET A 91 -1.79 -10.48 -2.05
C MET A 91 -1.43 -9.27 -2.91
N GLN A 92 -1.54 -9.39 -4.23
CA GLN A 92 -1.28 -8.27 -5.15
C GLN A 92 -2.23 -7.10 -4.90
N ALA A 93 -3.52 -7.38 -4.70
CA ALA A 93 -4.51 -6.34 -4.42
C ALA A 93 -4.20 -5.62 -3.10
N LEU A 94 -3.84 -6.36 -2.06
CA LEU A 94 -3.48 -5.80 -0.76
C LEU A 94 -2.21 -4.94 -0.86
N LEU A 95 -1.15 -5.44 -1.49
CA LEU A 95 0.10 -4.72 -1.64
C LEU A 95 -0.08 -3.47 -2.51
N THR A 96 -0.89 -3.54 -3.56
CA THR A 96 -1.21 -2.39 -4.41
C THR A 96 -1.96 -1.33 -3.61
N ALA A 97 -2.96 -1.70 -2.83
CA ALA A 97 -3.72 -0.78 -1.98
C ALA A 97 -2.81 -0.10 -0.95
N GLU A 98 -1.92 -0.85 -0.30
CA GLU A 98 -0.96 -0.31 0.66
C GLU A 98 0.04 0.65 0.00
N LEU A 99 0.52 0.31 -1.19
CA LEU A 99 1.40 1.20 -1.95
C LEU A 99 0.69 2.50 -2.34
N GLN A 100 -0.55 2.42 -2.81
CA GLN A 100 -1.37 3.60 -3.14
C GLN A 100 -1.56 4.50 -1.92
N THR A 101 -1.90 3.95 -0.78
CA THR A 101 -2.05 4.70 0.48
C THR A 101 -0.76 5.43 0.85
N ARG A 102 0.40 4.81 0.66
CA ARG A 102 1.70 5.44 0.91
C ARG A 102 2.06 6.53 -0.09
N MET A 103 1.56 6.41 -1.32
CA MET A 103 1.80 7.40 -2.36
C MET A 103 0.88 8.63 -2.25
N GLU A 104 -0.26 8.53 -1.57
CA GLU A 104 -1.22 9.63 -1.43
C GLU A 104 -0.61 10.93 -0.90
N PRO A 105 0.20 10.94 0.18
CA PRO A 105 0.83 12.17 0.64
C PRO A 105 1.79 12.79 -0.37
N ILE A 106 2.53 11.95 -1.10
CA ILE A 106 3.46 12.41 -2.14
C ILE A 106 2.68 13.04 -3.30
N THR A 107 1.61 12.39 -3.74
CA THR A 107 0.71 12.91 -4.76
C THR A 107 0.12 14.25 -4.35
N GLY A 108 -0.35 14.36 -3.09
CA GLY A 108 -0.88 15.61 -2.55
C GLY A 108 0.15 16.74 -2.53
N LEU A 109 1.39 16.46 -2.19
CA LEU A 109 2.48 17.45 -2.23
C LEU A 109 2.76 17.93 -3.67
N LEU A 110 2.77 17.02 -4.63
CA LEU A 110 2.99 17.33 -6.05
C LEU A 110 1.84 18.16 -6.62
N GLU A 111 0.61 17.81 -6.28
CA GLU A 111 -0.59 18.57 -6.68
C GLU A 111 -0.57 20.01 -6.11
N ALA A 112 -0.18 20.16 -4.85
CA ALA A 112 -0.04 21.47 -4.24
C ALA A 112 0.99 22.34 -4.96
N ALA A 113 2.12 21.74 -5.36
CA ALA A 113 3.15 22.43 -6.12
C ALA A 113 2.67 22.87 -7.50
N GLN A 114 1.93 22.01 -8.21
CA GLN A 114 1.36 22.29 -9.52
C GLN A 114 0.33 23.42 -9.45
N ASN A 115 -0.56 23.37 -8.46
CA ASN A 115 -1.58 24.39 -8.28
C ASN A 115 -0.97 25.75 -7.94
N ASP A 116 0.09 25.78 -7.15
CA ASP A 116 0.78 27.03 -6.81
C ASP A 116 1.44 27.65 -8.05
N THR A 117 2.05 26.82 -8.91
CA THR A 117 2.65 27.29 -10.18
C THR A 117 1.60 27.86 -11.12
N THR A 118 0.44 27.22 -11.21
CA THR A 118 -0.67 27.68 -12.07
C THR A 118 -1.24 29.00 -11.57
N GLY A 119 -1.39 29.17 -10.23
CA GLY A 119 -1.88 30.39 -9.63
C GLY A 119 -0.95 31.60 -9.80
N GLN A 120 0.35 31.38 -10.05
CA GLN A 120 1.30 32.47 -10.29
C GLN A 120 1.32 32.96 -11.74
N GLN A 121 0.72 32.19 -12.67
CA GLN A 121 0.64 32.57 -14.09
C GLN A 121 -0.61 33.41 -14.43
N GLU A 122 -1.54 33.55 -13.52
CA GLU A 122 -2.71 34.43 -13.64
C GLU A 122 -2.44 35.81 -12.99
#